data_f252a8edbd2e1f76154339b462800bdb
#
_entry.id   f252a8edbd2e1f76154339b462800bdb
#
_cell.length_a   1.000
_cell.length_b   1.000
_cell.length_c   1.000
_cell.angle_alpha   90.00
_cell.angle_beta   90.00
_cell.angle_gamma   90.00
#
_symmetry.space_group_name_H-M   'P 1'
#
loop_
_entity.id
_entity.type
_entity.pdbx_description
1 polymer ?
#
loop_
_entity_poly.entity_id
_entity_poly.type
_entity_poly.pdbx_seq_one_letter_code
_entity_poly.pdbx_strand_id
1 'polypeptide(L)'
;MEQLPRKPSAVALVVESDVLRRHEMAARLRRGGFEVFEAADSAEAITVLKSIVVDVLISDIDLRGRMAGIDLARRVRQCYVDTSVVLTSHQEAQQPPRRVLLH
;
A
#
# COMPACT_ATOMS: atom_id res chain seq x y z
N MET A 1 -2.92 -34.12 -18.26
CA MET A 1 -4.02 -33.25 -17.81
C MET A 1 -3.55 -31.81 -17.74
N GLU A 2 -4.25 -30.93 -18.40
CA GLU A 2 -3.89 -29.51 -18.37
C GLU A 2 -4.35 -28.87 -17.08
N GLN A 3 -3.50 -28.04 -16.51
CA GLN A 3 -3.87 -27.24 -15.37
C GLN A 3 -4.54 -25.97 -15.84
N LEU A 4 -5.62 -25.58 -15.17
CA LEU A 4 -6.23 -24.28 -15.40
C LEU A 4 -5.28 -23.18 -14.96
N PRO A 5 -5.19 -22.08 -15.72
CA PRO A 5 -4.36 -20.96 -15.32
C PRO A 5 -4.84 -20.42 -13.98
N ARG A 6 -3.92 -20.14 -13.07
CA ARG A 6 -4.24 -19.49 -11.81
C ARG A 6 -4.60 -18.04 -12.06
N LYS A 7 -5.56 -17.54 -11.30
CA LYS A 7 -5.77 -16.09 -11.26
C LYS A 7 -4.50 -15.43 -10.76
N PRO A 8 -4.05 -14.35 -11.39
CA PRO A 8 -2.94 -13.59 -10.85
C PRO A 8 -3.29 -13.12 -9.43
N SER A 9 -2.28 -13.13 -8.57
CA SER A 9 -2.44 -12.62 -7.22
C SER A 9 -2.76 -11.14 -7.26
N ALA A 10 -3.60 -10.68 -6.34
CA ALA A 10 -3.81 -9.25 -6.16
C ALA A 10 -2.50 -8.59 -5.74
N VAL A 11 -2.27 -7.40 -6.26
CA VAL A 11 -1.05 -6.63 -6.01
C VAL A 11 -1.32 -5.56 -4.96
N ALA A 12 -0.54 -5.57 -3.89
CA ALA A 12 -0.59 -4.56 -2.84
C ALA A 12 0.69 -3.72 -2.86
N LEU A 13 0.53 -2.42 -2.67
CA LEU A 13 1.63 -1.49 -2.48
C LEU A 13 1.55 -0.95 -1.06
N VAL A 14 2.57 -1.23 -0.26
CA VAL A 14 2.69 -0.78 1.13
C VAL A 14 3.62 0.43 1.16
N VAL A 15 3.10 1.54 1.66
CA VAL A 15 3.85 2.79 1.78
C VAL A 15 3.96 3.15 3.26
N GLU A 16 5.16 3.04 3.79
CA GLU A 16 5.45 3.24 5.20
C GLU A 16 6.90 3.63 5.37
N SER A 17 7.16 4.74 6.04
CA SER A 17 8.52 5.25 6.22
C SER A 17 9.34 4.41 7.21
N ASP A 18 8.70 3.81 8.20
CA ASP A 18 9.38 2.95 9.16
C ASP A 18 9.66 1.57 8.56
N VAL A 19 10.93 1.19 8.53
CA VAL A 19 11.37 -0.06 7.88
C VAL A 19 10.72 -1.29 8.51
N LEU A 20 10.68 -1.35 9.84
CA LEU A 20 10.13 -2.53 10.53
C LEU A 20 8.63 -2.66 10.31
N ARG A 21 7.89 -1.56 10.47
CA ARG A 21 6.45 -1.58 10.23
C ARG A 21 6.13 -1.95 8.79
N ARG A 22 6.90 -1.40 7.84
CA ARG A 22 6.70 -1.71 6.43
C ARG A 22 6.91 -3.20 6.14
N HIS A 23 8.01 -3.76 6.62
CA HIS A 23 8.30 -5.19 6.43
C HIS A 23 7.30 -6.10 7.10
N GLU A 24 6.85 -5.76 8.31
CA GLU A 24 5.84 -6.55 9.01
C GLU A 24 4.51 -6.56 8.25
N MET A 25 4.09 -5.41 7.79
CA MET A 25 2.85 -5.30 7.02
C MET A 25 2.95 -6.07 5.69
N ALA A 26 4.06 -5.91 4.99
CA ALA A 26 4.29 -6.63 3.75
C ALA A 26 4.29 -8.15 3.96
N ALA A 27 4.93 -8.63 5.03
CA ALA A 27 4.95 -10.04 5.34
C ALA A 27 3.54 -10.60 5.61
N ARG A 28 2.70 -9.86 6.32
CA ARG A 28 1.31 -10.27 6.58
C ARG A 28 0.51 -10.36 5.29
N LEU A 29 0.67 -9.41 4.41
CA LEU A 29 -0.04 -9.39 3.13
C LEU A 29 0.42 -10.53 2.22
N ARG A 30 1.71 -10.82 2.20
CA ARG A 30 2.24 -11.95 1.43
C ARG A 30 1.70 -13.27 1.94
N ARG A 31 1.59 -13.44 3.26
CA ARG A 31 0.96 -14.64 3.83
C ARG A 31 -0.50 -14.77 3.45
N GLY A 32 -1.17 -13.65 3.22
CA GLY A 32 -2.55 -13.62 2.74
C GLY A 32 -2.69 -13.83 1.24
N GLY A 33 -1.61 -14.03 0.51
CA GLY A 33 -1.66 -14.32 -0.93
C GLY A 33 -1.43 -13.13 -1.84
N PHE A 34 -1.14 -11.95 -1.30
CA PHE A 34 -0.82 -10.78 -2.14
C PHE A 34 0.60 -10.85 -2.68
N GLU A 35 0.75 -10.34 -3.90
CA GLU A 35 2.05 -9.89 -4.37
C GLU A 35 2.26 -8.48 -3.82
N VAL A 36 3.38 -8.24 -3.12
CA VAL A 36 3.56 -7.00 -2.38
C VAL A 36 4.79 -6.25 -2.85
N PHE A 37 4.60 -4.96 -3.11
CA PHE A 37 5.68 -4.00 -3.34
C PHE A 37 5.72 -3.04 -2.15
N GLU A 38 6.91 -2.58 -1.81
CA GLU A 38 7.14 -1.71 -0.66
C GLU A 38 7.71 -0.38 -1.12
N ALA A 39 7.27 0.69 -0.50
CA ALA A 39 7.78 2.03 -0.73
C ALA A 39 7.95 2.75 0.60
N ALA A 40 9.04 3.49 0.74
CA ALA A 40 9.33 4.21 1.97
C ALA A 40 8.65 5.58 2.02
N ASP A 41 8.30 6.14 0.87
CA ASP A 41 7.68 7.45 0.76
C ASP A 41 6.79 7.53 -0.48
N SER A 42 6.13 8.66 -0.65
CA SER A 42 5.21 8.89 -1.76
C SER A 42 5.90 8.90 -3.11
N ALA A 43 7.14 9.38 -3.19
CA ALA A 43 7.89 9.40 -4.45
C ALA A 43 8.15 7.99 -4.97
N GLU A 44 8.60 7.09 -4.09
CA GLU A 44 8.77 5.68 -4.43
C GLU A 44 7.45 5.02 -4.80
N ALA A 45 6.39 5.33 -4.05
CA ALA A 45 5.07 4.80 -4.33
C ALA A 45 4.58 5.19 -5.73
N ILE A 46 4.76 6.45 -6.10
CA ILE A 46 4.36 6.94 -7.44
C ILE A 46 5.14 6.22 -8.54
N THR A 47 6.43 5.98 -8.32
CA THR A 47 7.24 5.22 -9.27
C THR A 47 6.67 3.82 -9.51
N VAL A 48 6.28 3.14 -8.45
CA VAL A 48 5.64 1.82 -8.55
C VAL A 48 4.31 1.91 -9.30
N LEU A 49 3.47 2.88 -8.93
CA LEU A 49 2.15 3.06 -9.53
C LEU A 49 2.21 3.35 -11.03
N LYS A 50 3.26 4.02 -11.49
CA LYS A 50 3.47 4.27 -12.92
C LYS A 50 3.92 3.02 -13.68
N SER A 51 4.49 2.05 -12.98
CA SER A 51 5.14 0.89 -13.59
C SER A 51 4.28 -0.36 -13.63
N ILE A 52 3.40 -0.52 -12.64
CA ILE A 52 2.58 -1.73 -12.50
C ILE A 52 1.14 -1.37 -12.10
N VAL A 53 0.23 -2.31 -12.35
CA VAL A 53 -1.15 -2.18 -11.88
C VAL A 53 -1.22 -2.62 -10.42
N VAL A 54 -1.65 -1.71 -9.55
CA VAL A 54 -1.78 -1.95 -8.12
C VAL A 54 -3.27 -2.10 -7.79
N ASP A 55 -3.63 -3.17 -7.10
CA ASP A 55 -5.03 -3.40 -6.70
C ASP A 55 -5.37 -2.67 -5.41
N VAL A 56 -4.43 -2.61 -4.47
CA VAL A 56 -4.65 -1.91 -3.20
C VAL A 56 -3.38 -1.18 -2.77
N LEU A 57 -3.56 0.08 -2.41
CA LEU A 57 -2.53 0.90 -1.78
C LEU A 57 -2.81 0.94 -0.29
N ILE A 58 -1.82 0.58 0.52
CA ILE A 58 -1.89 0.68 1.97
C ILE A 58 -0.82 1.67 2.39
N SER A 59 -1.24 2.83 2.87
CA SER A 59 -0.33 3.92 3.17
C SER A 59 -0.52 4.47 4.57
N ASP A 60 0.59 4.71 5.25
CA ASP A 60 0.58 5.51 6.47
C ASP A 60 0.17 6.94 6.13
N ILE A 61 -0.66 7.54 6.98
CA ILE A 61 -1.05 8.95 6.86
C ILE A 61 0.17 9.86 7.01
N ASP A 62 1.06 9.51 7.92
CA ASP A 62 2.21 10.33 8.31
C ASP A 62 3.48 9.88 7.60
N LEU A 63 3.51 9.99 6.28
CA LEU A 63 4.70 9.68 5.52
C LEU A 63 5.74 10.79 5.63
N ARG A 64 7.01 10.38 5.66
CA ARG A 64 8.12 11.31 5.51
C ARG A 64 8.25 11.74 4.06
N GLY A 65 8.83 12.92 3.85
CA GLY A 65 9.03 13.46 2.53
C GLY A 65 8.04 14.59 2.20
N ARG A 66 7.96 14.96 0.93
CA ARG A 66 7.19 16.13 0.49
C ARG A 66 5.69 15.92 0.46
N MET A 67 5.27 14.68 0.28
CA MET A 67 3.85 14.37 0.12
C MET A 67 3.41 13.45 1.26
N ALA A 68 2.44 13.91 2.04
CA ALA A 68 1.84 13.11 3.09
C ALA A 68 0.98 11.98 2.51
N GLY A 69 0.73 10.96 3.33
CA GLY A 69 -0.07 9.82 2.89
C GLY A 69 -1.47 10.19 2.44
N ILE A 70 -2.10 11.19 3.05
CA ILE A 70 -3.43 11.62 2.64
C ILE A 70 -3.41 12.28 1.25
N ASP A 71 -2.36 13.01 0.92
CA ASP A 71 -2.22 13.61 -0.41
C ASP A 71 -1.93 12.55 -1.47
N LEU A 72 -1.13 11.56 -1.12
CA LEU A 72 -0.91 10.39 -1.97
C LEU A 72 -2.23 9.67 -2.25
N ALA A 73 -3.04 9.46 -1.21
CA ALA A 73 -4.34 8.80 -1.33
C ALA A 73 -5.26 9.56 -2.29
N ARG A 74 -5.32 10.88 -2.18
CA ARG A 74 -6.11 11.72 -3.08
C ARG A 74 -5.66 11.57 -4.53
N ARG A 75 -4.35 11.61 -4.74
CA ARG A 75 -3.78 11.46 -6.09
C ARG A 75 -4.11 10.09 -6.68
N VAL A 76 -4.01 9.04 -5.90
CA VAL A 76 -4.33 7.69 -6.35
C VAL A 76 -5.81 7.57 -6.71
N ARG A 77 -6.70 8.13 -5.90
CA ARG A 77 -8.14 8.13 -6.21
C ARG A 77 -8.48 8.86 -7.50
N GLN A 78 -7.74 9.91 -7.81
CA GLN A 78 -7.96 10.70 -9.03
C GLN A 78 -7.38 10.03 -10.28
N CYS A 79 -6.19 9.44 -10.15
CA CYS A 79 -5.41 8.96 -11.31
C CYS A 79 -5.46 7.45 -11.50
N TYR A 80 -5.78 6.69 -10.45
CA TYR A 80 -5.77 5.24 -10.46
C TYR A 80 -7.08 4.72 -9.86
N VAL A 81 -8.15 4.89 -10.62
CA VAL A 81 -9.52 4.69 -10.12
C VAL A 81 -9.81 3.25 -9.70
N ASP A 82 -9.08 2.28 -10.22
CA ASP A 82 -9.26 0.87 -9.88
C ASP A 82 -8.39 0.42 -8.71
N THR A 83 -7.61 1.32 -8.14
CA THR A 83 -6.80 1.03 -6.96
C THR A 83 -7.57 1.41 -5.70
N SER A 84 -7.84 0.43 -4.84
CA SER A 84 -8.43 0.69 -3.53
C SER A 84 -7.37 1.30 -2.60
N VAL A 85 -7.78 2.19 -1.71
CA VAL A 85 -6.86 2.88 -0.80
C VAL A 85 -7.24 2.60 0.64
N VAL A 86 -6.25 2.18 1.42
CA VAL A 86 -6.35 2.00 2.87
C VAL A 86 -5.31 2.88 3.53
N LEU A 87 -5.77 3.77 4.39
CA LEU A 87 -4.86 4.60 5.20
C LEU A 87 -4.70 4.00 6.58
N THR A 88 -3.48 4.05 7.11
CA THR A 88 -3.17 3.62 8.47
C THR A 88 -2.61 4.78 9.25
N SER A 89 -2.77 4.73 10.57
CA SER A 89 -2.28 5.76 11.48
C SER A 89 -1.65 5.11 12.69
N HIS A 90 -0.47 5.60 13.07
CA HIS A 90 0.24 5.20 14.27
C HIS A 90 0.42 6.43 15.14
N GLN A 91 -0.43 6.60 16.13
CA GLN A 91 -0.34 7.76 17.00
C GLN A 91 0.71 7.58 18.08
N GLU A 92 0.77 6.41 18.67
CA GLU A 92 1.72 6.06 19.73
C GLU A 92 2.14 4.61 19.60
N ALA A 93 3.29 4.28 20.18
CA ALA A 93 3.88 2.95 20.08
C ALA A 93 3.00 1.83 20.65
N GLN A 94 2.15 2.14 21.66
CA GLN A 94 1.30 1.16 22.30
C GLN A 94 -0.05 0.98 21.61
N GLN A 95 -0.39 1.82 20.66
CA GLN A 95 -1.69 1.76 20.01
C GLN A 95 -1.60 0.99 18.70
N PRO A 96 -2.59 0.13 18.41
CA PRO A 96 -2.64 -0.51 17.11
C PRO A 96 -2.96 0.52 16.02
N PRO A 97 -2.51 0.25 14.77
CA PRO A 97 -2.82 1.14 13.67
C PRO A 97 -4.33 1.19 13.41
N ARG A 98 -4.82 2.36 13.05
CA ARG A 98 -6.19 2.54 12.60
C ARG A 98 -6.23 2.42 11.09
N ARG A 99 -7.31 1.86 10.59
CA ARG A 99 -7.58 1.82 9.16
C ARG A 99 -8.68 2.77 8.79
N VAL A 100 -8.45 3.50 7.72
CA VAL A 100 -9.49 4.30 7.06
C VAL A 100 -9.53 3.87 5.61
N LEU A 101 -10.65 3.25 5.21
CA LEU A 101 -10.81 2.78 3.84
C LEU A 101 -11.41 3.89 3.00
N LEU A 102 -10.75 4.19 1.88
CA LEU A 102 -11.20 5.18 0.91
C LEU A 102 -11.44 4.51 -0.44
N HIS A 103 -12.53 4.90 -1.07
CA HIS A 103 -12.88 4.41 -2.40
C HIS A 103 -12.96 5.53 -3.41
#